data_b13697862af92f4a046171a9c2b1d3bc
#
_entry.id   b13697862af92f4a046171a9c2b1d3bc
#
_cell.length_a   1.000
_cell.length_b   1.000
_cell.length_c   1.000
_cell.angle_alpha   90.00
_cell.angle_beta   90.00
_cell.angle_gamma   90.00
#
_symmetry.space_group_name_H-M   'P 1'
#
loop_
_entity.id
_entity.type
_entity.pdbx_description
1 polymer ?
#
loop_
_entity_poly.entity_id
_entity_poly.type
_entity_poly.pdbx_seq_one_letter_code
_entity_poly.pdbx_strand_id
1 'polypeptide(L)'
;MKIVVFITQTQDTEARIKVGSSGDSIDTEGMKWIMNPYDEFAVEEAIRTKEAYGGEVVLITAGPQRASQALLQGLAMGADSAVHISDEALGETVDSLVISKLVASELGNIEGVDLIFTGMKIIDEESVQVGIQIAEALGIAHLALVSKVIDVKPDEKKLVCQKEIDGGSVSVEVSLPVLITCPDAMNEPRYASVPNIMKAKRKPMKIVSLDDVDFGSLGISRDAVGKSGAKIKTVSLEVPEVERKLRIIKGSDEATVKGDEIAESAKELVKLLRDDAKVI
;
A
#
# COMPACT_ATOMS: atom_id res chain seq x y z
N MET A 1 -19.69 -8.13 -11.76
CA MET A 1 -18.41 -8.57 -11.20
C MET A 1 -18.23 -7.96 -9.81
N LYS A 2 -17.70 -8.70 -8.86
CA LYS A 2 -17.42 -8.17 -7.51
C LYS A 2 -15.91 -8.03 -7.33
N ILE A 3 -15.48 -6.80 -7.09
CA ILE A 3 -14.08 -6.42 -6.95
C ILE A 3 -13.86 -5.99 -5.51
N VAL A 4 -12.87 -6.54 -4.84
CA VAL A 4 -12.50 -6.13 -3.49
C VAL A 4 -11.12 -5.48 -3.50
N VAL A 5 -10.92 -4.43 -2.71
CA VAL A 5 -9.61 -3.81 -2.55
C VAL A 5 -9.23 -3.85 -1.08
N PHE A 6 -8.14 -4.55 -0.77
CA PHE A 6 -7.54 -4.45 0.55
C PHE A 6 -6.68 -3.19 0.62
N ILE A 7 -6.96 -2.35 1.59
CA ILE A 7 -6.24 -1.10 1.83
C ILE A 7 -5.73 -1.03 3.26
N THR A 8 -4.66 -0.29 3.46
CA THR A 8 -4.04 -0.04 4.75
C THR A 8 -3.95 1.45 5.04
N GLN A 9 -3.82 1.79 6.30
CA GLN A 9 -3.52 3.14 6.74
C GLN A 9 -2.08 3.20 7.23
N THR A 10 -1.32 4.15 6.70
CA THR A 10 0.08 4.38 7.05
C THR A 10 0.29 5.81 7.57
N GLN A 11 1.44 6.05 8.11
CA GLN A 11 1.88 7.41 8.45
C GLN A 11 2.09 8.22 7.17
N ASP A 12 1.82 9.52 7.23
CA ASP A 12 2.11 10.42 6.12
C ASP A 12 3.62 10.37 5.79
N THR A 13 3.95 10.22 4.52
CA THR A 13 5.34 10.13 4.04
C THR A 13 6.18 11.39 4.35
N GLU A 14 5.52 12.52 4.61
CA GLU A 14 6.15 13.78 5.02
C GLU A 14 6.27 13.90 6.56
N ALA A 15 5.77 12.91 7.31
CA ALA A 15 5.82 12.95 8.76
C ALA A 15 7.26 12.87 9.29
N ARG A 16 7.59 13.73 10.25
CA ARG A 16 8.86 13.65 10.97
C ARG A 16 8.77 12.54 12.01
N ILE A 17 9.39 11.41 11.73
CA ILE A 17 9.41 10.27 12.65
C ILE A 17 10.22 10.59 13.90
N LYS A 18 9.65 10.25 15.05
CA LYS A 18 10.31 10.28 16.36
C LYS A 18 10.22 8.89 16.98
N VAL A 19 11.29 8.49 17.63
CA VAL A 19 11.30 7.25 18.42
C VAL A 19 10.60 7.50 19.74
N GLY A 20 9.70 6.62 20.12
CA GLY A 20 9.01 6.66 21.40
C GLY A 20 9.96 6.41 22.58
N SER A 21 9.50 6.73 23.78
CA SER A 21 10.32 6.65 25.01
C SER A 21 10.81 5.23 25.34
N SER A 22 10.13 4.21 24.83
CA SER A 22 10.52 2.78 24.99
C SER A 22 11.67 2.36 24.08
N GLY A 23 11.97 3.14 23.01
CA GLY A 23 13.03 2.83 22.05
C GLY A 23 12.68 1.71 21.05
N ASP A 24 11.50 1.12 21.12
CA ASP A 24 11.04 0.00 20.28
C ASP A 24 9.75 0.30 19.50
N SER A 25 9.29 1.52 19.57
CA SER A 25 8.08 2.01 18.90
C SER A 25 8.26 3.45 18.44
N ILE A 26 7.42 3.86 17.49
CA ILE A 26 7.35 5.23 17.01
C ILE A 26 6.39 6.04 17.90
N ASP A 27 6.75 7.28 18.20
CA ASP A 27 5.85 8.24 18.83
C ASP A 27 4.79 8.68 17.81
N THR A 28 3.54 8.34 18.08
CA THR A 28 2.40 8.61 17.18
C THR A 28 1.60 9.86 17.55
N GLU A 29 2.01 10.60 18.61
CA GLU A 29 1.29 11.78 19.06
C GLU A 29 1.32 12.90 17.98
N GLY A 30 0.13 13.36 17.59
CA GLY A 30 -0.02 14.39 16.54
C GLY A 30 0.33 13.94 15.13
N MET A 31 0.56 12.64 14.90
CA MET A 31 0.91 12.11 13.60
C MET A 31 -0.27 12.14 12.65
N LYS A 32 -0.04 12.55 11.41
CA LYS A 32 -1.02 12.48 10.33
C LYS A 32 -0.98 11.09 9.71
N TRP A 33 -2.17 10.53 9.48
CA TRP A 33 -2.37 9.22 8.88
C TRP A 33 -3.05 9.35 7.53
N ILE A 34 -2.60 8.57 6.56
CA ILE A 34 -3.10 8.56 5.18
C ILE A 34 -3.41 7.13 4.74
N MET A 35 -4.17 6.96 3.66
CA MET A 35 -4.21 5.69 2.94
C MET A 35 -2.80 5.39 2.43
N ASN A 36 -2.37 4.14 2.52
CA ASN A 36 -1.09 3.73 1.93
C ASN A 36 -1.04 4.14 0.44
N PRO A 37 -0.02 4.87 -0.01
CA PRO A 37 0.05 5.37 -1.38
C PRO A 37 -0.10 4.29 -2.45
N TYR A 38 0.43 3.09 -2.23
CA TYR A 38 0.26 1.98 -3.17
C TYR A 38 -1.18 1.47 -3.26
N ASP A 39 -1.96 1.62 -2.20
CA ASP A 39 -3.37 1.21 -2.20
C ASP A 39 -4.25 2.19 -2.99
N GLU A 40 -3.83 3.45 -3.16
CA GLU A 40 -4.54 4.41 -4.03
C GLU A 40 -4.54 3.93 -5.49
N PHE A 41 -3.43 3.34 -5.97
CA PHE A 41 -3.37 2.74 -7.31
C PHE A 41 -4.28 1.51 -7.41
N ALA A 42 -4.36 0.69 -6.36
CA ALA A 42 -5.24 -0.47 -6.31
C ALA A 42 -6.72 -0.06 -6.33
N VAL A 43 -7.10 0.98 -5.58
CA VAL A 43 -8.46 1.53 -5.58
C VAL A 43 -8.82 2.12 -6.95
N GLU A 44 -7.91 2.87 -7.56
CA GLU A 44 -8.13 3.43 -8.90
C GLU A 44 -8.34 2.34 -9.95
N GLU A 45 -7.50 1.28 -9.94
CA GLU A 45 -7.62 0.19 -10.90
C GLU A 45 -8.93 -0.59 -10.73
N ALA A 46 -9.35 -0.81 -9.48
CA ALA A 46 -10.64 -1.44 -9.18
C ALA A 46 -11.81 -0.61 -9.73
N ILE A 47 -11.75 0.72 -9.56
CA ILE A 47 -12.79 1.62 -10.06
C ILE A 47 -12.79 1.64 -11.61
N ARG A 48 -11.63 1.73 -12.26
CA ARG A 48 -11.52 1.65 -13.73
C ARG A 48 -12.05 0.33 -14.27
N THR A 49 -11.72 -0.77 -13.60
CA THR A 49 -12.23 -2.09 -13.97
C THR A 49 -13.75 -2.17 -13.85
N LYS A 50 -14.33 -1.63 -12.76
CA LYS A 50 -15.78 -1.51 -12.60
C LYS A 50 -16.41 -0.63 -13.69
N GLU A 51 -15.80 0.50 -14.01
CA GLU A 51 -16.30 1.43 -15.05
C GLU A 51 -16.32 0.76 -16.44
N ALA A 52 -15.33 -0.09 -16.74
CA ALA A 52 -15.20 -0.77 -18.02
C ALA A 52 -16.09 -2.01 -18.16
N TYR A 53 -16.20 -2.81 -17.10
CA TYR A 53 -16.82 -4.14 -17.17
C TYR A 53 -18.06 -4.29 -16.28
N GLY A 54 -18.43 -3.28 -15.53
CA GLY A 54 -19.54 -3.30 -14.59
C GLY A 54 -19.21 -4.02 -13.28
N GLY A 55 -20.13 -3.94 -12.33
CA GLY A 55 -20.00 -4.58 -11.02
C GLY A 55 -19.94 -3.61 -9.87
N GLU A 56 -19.38 -4.04 -8.74
CA GLU A 56 -19.22 -3.25 -7.53
C GLU A 56 -17.80 -3.33 -6.97
N VAL A 57 -17.35 -2.28 -6.30
CA VAL A 57 -16.06 -2.19 -5.60
C VAL A 57 -16.29 -2.10 -4.11
N VAL A 58 -15.77 -3.08 -3.37
CA VAL A 58 -15.82 -3.16 -1.91
C VAL A 58 -14.41 -2.93 -1.36
N LEU A 59 -14.25 -1.99 -0.45
CA LEU A 59 -12.99 -1.80 0.26
C LEU A 59 -12.95 -2.65 1.52
N ILE A 60 -11.79 -3.17 1.88
CA ILE A 60 -11.59 -3.86 3.15
C ILE A 60 -10.30 -3.39 3.81
N THR A 61 -10.34 -3.18 5.13
CA THR A 61 -9.16 -2.90 5.96
C THR A 61 -9.24 -3.61 7.29
N ALA A 62 -8.09 -3.88 7.89
CA ALA A 62 -7.96 -4.30 9.28
C ALA A 62 -7.08 -3.27 10.01
N GLY A 63 -7.58 -2.72 11.10
CA GLY A 63 -6.86 -1.66 11.83
C GLY A 63 -7.68 -1.03 12.94
N PRO A 64 -7.09 -0.10 13.70
CA PRO A 64 -7.79 0.65 14.74
C PRO A 64 -8.87 1.55 14.13
N GLN A 65 -9.71 2.13 14.98
CA GLN A 65 -10.84 2.96 14.52
C GLN A 65 -10.42 4.06 13.53
N ARG A 66 -9.21 4.64 13.67
CA ARG A 66 -8.71 5.67 12.76
C ARG A 66 -8.55 5.18 11.31
N ALA A 67 -8.37 3.88 11.06
CA ALA A 67 -8.22 3.31 9.72
C ALA A 67 -9.48 3.51 8.85
N SER A 68 -10.64 3.77 9.46
CA SER A 68 -11.86 4.17 8.76
C SER A 68 -11.67 5.41 7.88
N GLN A 69 -10.70 6.28 8.16
CA GLN A 69 -10.40 7.45 7.34
C GLN A 69 -9.85 7.06 5.96
N ALA A 70 -9.01 6.02 5.87
CA ALA A 70 -8.54 5.49 4.61
C ALA A 70 -9.70 4.89 3.79
N LEU A 71 -10.62 4.17 4.44
CA LEU A 71 -11.84 3.68 3.78
C LEU A 71 -12.70 4.83 3.24
N LEU A 72 -12.90 5.90 4.02
CA LEU A 72 -13.65 7.08 3.55
C LEU A 72 -12.99 7.76 2.36
N GLN A 73 -11.67 7.80 2.29
CA GLN A 73 -10.92 8.31 1.13
C GLN A 73 -11.23 7.46 -0.11
N GLY A 74 -11.08 6.14 -0.04
CA GLY A 74 -11.37 5.25 -1.17
C GLY A 74 -12.85 5.23 -1.58
N LEU A 75 -13.77 5.35 -0.62
CA LEU A 75 -15.20 5.55 -0.91
C LEU A 75 -15.45 6.88 -1.64
N ALA A 76 -14.70 7.93 -1.33
CA ALA A 76 -14.79 9.22 -2.00
C ALA A 76 -14.16 9.18 -3.40
N MET A 77 -13.16 8.33 -3.66
CA MET A 77 -12.63 8.06 -4.99
C MET A 77 -13.68 7.39 -5.89
N GLY A 78 -14.54 6.52 -5.37
CA GLY A 78 -15.61 5.91 -6.17
C GLY A 78 -16.03 4.49 -5.78
N ALA A 79 -15.41 3.88 -4.79
CA ALA A 79 -15.82 2.57 -4.27
C ALA A 79 -17.26 2.62 -3.73
N ASP A 80 -17.96 1.50 -3.70
CA ASP A 80 -19.39 1.43 -3.40
C ASP A 80 -19.68 1.21 -1.92
N SER A 81 -18.90 0.36 -1.26
CA SER A 81 -19.04 0.01 0.14
C SER A 81 -17.69 -0.32 0.77
N ALA A 82 -17.68 -0.50 2.09
CA ALA A 82 -16.46 -0.83 2.82
C ALA A 82 -16.72 -1.82 3.96
N VAL A 83 -15.68 -2.54 4.32
CA VAL A 83 -15.62 -3.43 5.50
C VAL A 83 -14.41 -3.02 6.34
N HIS A 84 -14.62 -2.81 7.62
CA HIS A 84 -13.59 -2.45 8.58
C HIS A 84 -13.51 -3.52 9.67
N ILE A 85 -12.47 -4.33 9.67
CA ILE A 85 -12.13 -5.19 10.80
C ILE A 85 -11.45 -4.28 11.82
N SER A 86 -12.19 -3.92 12.88
CA SER A 86 -11.82 -2.82 13.79
C SER A 86 -11.53 -3.30 15.19
N ASP A 87 -10.29 -3.08 15.63
CA ASP A 87 -9.86 -3.26 17.01
C ASP A 87 -8.64 -2.40 17.28
N GLU A 88 -8.53 -1.79 18.45
CA GLU A 88 -7.39 -0.95 18.80
C GLU A 88 -6.06 -1.74 18.89
N ALA A 89 -6.11 -3.03 19.21
CA ALA A 89 -4.94 -3.90 19.19
C ALA A 89 -4.30 -4.05 17.79
N LEU A 90 -5.05 -3.78 16.72
CA LEU A 90 -4.55 -3.74 15.34
C LEU A 90 -3.78 -2.46 15.01
N GLY A 91 -3.76 -1.50 15.93
CA GLY A 91 -2.97 -0.27 15.82
C GLY A 91 -1.53 -0.38 16.30
N GLU A 92 -1.21 -1.48 16.98
CA GLU A 92 0.14 -1.81 17.42
C GLU A 92 0.88 -2.66 16.37
N THR A 93 2.09 -3.08 16.68
CA THR A 93 2.83 -4.01 15.81
C THR A 93 2.07 -5.34 15.72
N VAL A 94 1.52 -5.62 14.55
CA VAL A 94 0.78 -6.85 14.26
C VAL A 94 1.48 -7.62 13.16
N ASP A 95 1.59 -8.94 13.32
CA ASP A 95 2.19 -9.80 12.31
C ASP A 95 1.39 -9.76 11.00
N SER A 96 2.06 -9.61 9.87
CA SER A 96 1.44 -9.60 8.54
C SER A 96 0.58 -10.85 8.28
N LEU A 97 0.98 -12.00 8.84
CA LEU A 97 0.22 -13.24 8.76
C LEU A 97 -1.12 -13.16 9.52
N VAL A 98 -1.17 -12.46 10.65
CA VAL A 98 -2.41 -12.26 11.41
C VAL A 98 -3.37 -11.38 10.63
N ILE A 99 -2.87 -10.25 10.10
CA ILE A 99 -3.66 -9.33 9.25
C ILE A 99 -4.22 -10.07 8.03
N SER A 100 -3.39 -10.83 7.32
CA SER A 100 -3.82 -11.55 6.12
C SER A 100 -4.87 -12.61 6.42
N LYS A 101 -4.77 -13.34 7.53
CA LYS A 101 -5.78 -14.33 7.94
C LYS A 101 -7.11 -13.68 8.34
N LEU A 102 -7.08 -12.55 9.07
CA LEU A 102 -8.29 -11.81 9.42
C LEU A 102 -9.00 -11.29 8.16
N VAL A 103 -8.24 -10.70 7.24
CA VAL A 103 -8.79 -10.18 5.99
C VAL A 103 -9.32 -11.31 5.10
N ALA A 104 -8.57 -12.43 4.97
CA ALA A 104 -9.02 -13.59 4.19
C ALA A 104 -10.31 -14.20 4.76
N SER A 105 -10.45 -14.27 6.08
CA SER A 105 -11.66 -14.74 6.74
C SER A 105 -12.88 -13.91 6.35
N GLU A 106 -12.74 -12.58 6.43
CA GLU A 106 -13.87 -11.69 6.09
C GLU A 106 -14.13 -11.67 4.57
N LEU A 107 -13.11 -11.82 3.74
CA LEU A 107 -13.27 -12.00 2.29
C LEU A 107 -14.05 -13.27 1.95
N GLY A 108 -13.85 -14.35 2.70
CA GLY A 108 -14.63 -15.59 2.57
C GLY A 108 -16.12 -15.41 2.88
N ASN A 109 -16.49 -14.39 3.66
CA ASN A 109 -17.87 -14.03 3.96
C ASN A 109 -18.51 -13.13 2.87
N ILE A 110 -17.72 -12.65 1.90
CA ILE A 110 -18.22 -11.85 0.78
C ILE A 110 -18.46 -12.78 -0.42
N GLU A 111 -19.71 -13.03 -0.74
CA GLU A 111 -20.07 -13.93 -1.84
C GLU A 111 -19.69 -13.35 -3.21
N GLY A 112 -19.18 -14.20 -4.09
CA GLY A 112 -18.98 -13.88 -5.50
C GLY A 112 -17.83 -12.92 -5.79
N VAL A 113 -16.78 -12.90 -4.97
CA VAL A 113 -15.56 -12.14 -5.24
C VAL A 113 -14.86 -12.72 -6.48
N ASP A 114 -14.66 -11.86 -7.49
CA ASP A 114 -13.97 -12.22 -8.74
C ASP A 114 -12.52 -11.71 -8.75
N LEU A 115 -12.30 -10.45 -8.31
CA LEU A 115 -10.99 -9.80 -8.30
C LEU A 115 -10.69 -9.21 -6.94
N ILE A 116 -9.44 -9.36 -6.51
CA ILE A 116 -8.91 -8.68 -5.33
C ILE A 116 -7.71 -7.87 -5.76
N PHE A 117 -7.73 -6.56 -5.44
CA PHE A 117 -6.60 -5.68 -5.62
C PHE A 117 -6.00 -5.29 -4.27
N THR A 118 -4.70 -5.07 -4.25
CA THR A 118 -3.96 -4.54 -3.10
C THR A 118 -2.77 -3.73 -3.61
N GLY A 119 -2.31 -2.77 -2.85
CA GLY A 119 -1.03 -2.14 -3.12
C GLY A 119 0.11 -3.17 -3.14
N MET A 120 1.15 -2.89 -3.90
CA MET A 120 2.32 -3.77 -3.99
C MET A 120 3.00 -3.94 -2.62
N LYS A 121 3.05 -2.88 -1.84
CA LYS A 121 3.69 -2.86 -0.52
C LYS A 121 3.02 -1.86 0.43
N ILE A 122 3.26 -2.04 1.72
CA ILE A 122 2.95 -1.07 2.77
C ILE A 122 4.20 -0.20 2.96
N ILE A 123 4.08 1.11 2.77
CA ILE A 123 5.23 2.00 2.60
C ILE A 123 6.03 2.25 3.90
N ASP A 124 5.40 2.18 5.06
CA ASP A 124 6.03 2.43 6.36
C ASP A 124 6.90 1.26 6.85
N GLU A 125 6.56 0.03 6.44
CA GLU A 125 7.31 -1.18 6.80
C GLU A 125 8.05 -1.81 5.61
N GLU A 126 7.90 -1.27 4.39
CA GLU A 126 8.37 -1.88 3.14
C GLU A 126 7.87 -3.34 2.96
N SER A 127 6.74 -3.68 3.61
CA SER A 127 6.18 -5.02 3.62
C SER A 127 5.42 -5.31 2.32
N VAL A 128 5.82 -6.36 1.61
CA VAL A 128 5.20 -6.81 0.34
C VAL A 128 4.40 -8.11 0.51
N GLN A 129 4.19 -8.58 1.75
CA GLN A 129 3.73 -9.94 2.03
C GLN A 129 2.21 -10.07 2.12
N VAL A 130 1.52 -9.05 2.66
CA VAL A 130 0.12 -9.18 3.12
C VAL A 130 -0.80 -9.60 1.97
N GLY A 131 -0.72 -8.97 0.80
CA GLY A 131 -1.55 -9.34 -0.35
C GLY A 131 -1.37 -10.79 -0.77
N ILE A 132 -0.13 -11.24 -0.88
CA ILE A 132 0.19 -12.64 -1.28
C ILE A 132 -0.28 -13.63 -0.22
N GLN A 133 -0.12 -13.30 1.07
CA GLN A 133 -0.60 -14.13 2.18
C GLN A 133 -2.13 -14.22 2.22
N ILE A 134 -2.85 -13.15 1.83
CA ILE A 134 -4.32 -13.18 1.68
C ILE A 134 -4.71 -14.19 0.59
N ALA A 135 -4.06 -14.13 -0.57
CA ALA A 135 -4.36 -15.06 -1.67
C ALA A 135 -4.10 -16.52 -1.29
N GLU A 136 -2.99 -16.78 -0.61
CA GLU A 136 -2.65 -18.12 -0.09
C GLU A 136 -3.68 -18.60 0.93
N ALA A 137 -4.09 -17.75 1.86
CA ALA A 137 -5.11 -18.09 2.86
C ALA A 137 -6.49 -18.39 2.24
N LEU A 138 -6.81 -17.76 1.10
CA LEU A 138 -8.02 -18.01 0.33
C LEU A 138 -7.89 -19.20 -0.65
N GLY A 139 -6.69 -19.72 -0.88
CA GLY A 139 -6.43 -20.75 -1.88
C GLY A 139 -6.68 -20.30 -3.32
N ILE A 140 -6.46 -19.02 -3.63
CA ILE A 140 -6.65 -18.44 -4.97
C ILE A 140 -5.31 -18.07 -5.62
N ALA A 141 -5.33 -17.93 -6.95
CA ALA A 141 -4.18 -17.43 -7.69
C ALA A 141 -3.82 -16.00 -7.29
N HIS A 142 -2.54 -15.63 -7.40
CA HIS A 142 -2.09 -14.25 -7.27
C HIS A 142 -1.10 -13.86 -8.36
N LEU A 143 -1.10 -12.60 -8.74
CA LEU A 143 -0.13 -12.00 -9.65
C LEU A 143 0.45 -10.75 -8.99
N ALA A 144 1.75 -10.79 -8.74
CA ALA A 144 2.49 -9.64 -8.20
C ALA A 144 3.06 -8.78 -9.33
N LEU A 145 3.21 -7.46 -9.06
CA LEU A 145 3.81 -6.49 -9.98
C LEU A 145 3.06 -6.38 -11.32
N VAL A 146 1.74 -6.31 -11.25
CA VAL A 146 0.92 -6.12 -12.44
C VAL A 146 0.92 -4.64 -12.83
N SER A 147 1.56 -4.33 -13.95
CA SER A 147 1.67 -2.95 -14.46
C SER A 147 0.45 -2.53 -15.29
N LYS A 148 -0.38 -3.49 -15.75
CA LYS A 148 -1.58 -3.16 -16.53
C LYS A 148 -2.59 -4.31 -16.54
N VAL A 149 -3.86 -4.02 -16.32
CA VAL A 149 -4.98 -4.88 -16.72
C VAL A 149 -5.23 -4.67 -18.20
N ILE A 150 -5.06 -5.72 -19.01
CA ILE A 150 -5.23 -5.66 -20.48
C ILE A 150 -6.68 -5.93 -20.85
N ASP A 151 -7.28 -6.99 -20.30
CA ASP A 151 -8.64 -7.38 -20.59
C ASP A 151 -9.22 -8.22 -19.44
N VAL A 152 -10.51 -8.08 -19.19
CA VAL A 152 -11.27 -8.90 -18.25
C VAL A 152 -12.38 -9.58 -19.04
N LYS A 153 -12.48 -10.88 -18.90
CA LYS A 153 -13.50 -11.73 -19.55
C LYS A 153 -14.40 -12.36 -18.49
N PRO A 154 -15.41 -11.63 -17.98
CA PRO A 154 -16.24 -12.11 -16.87
C PRO A 154 -16.95 -13.42 -17.17
N ASP A 155 -17.46 -13.60 -18.40
CA ASP A 155 -18.19 -14.80 -18.83
C ASP A 155 -17.28 -16.04 -18.90
N GLU A 156 -15.99 -15.85 -19.24
CA GLU A 156 -14.98 -16.92 -19.26
C GLU A 156 -14.29 -17.10 -17.91
N LYS A 157 -14.57 -16.22 -16.95
CA LYS A 157 -13.86 -16.13 -15.66
C LYS A 157 -12.34 -16.04 -15.82
N LYS A 158 -11.89 -15.12 -16.69
CA LYS A 158 -10.47 -14.93 -17.00
C LYS A 158 -10.09 -13.46 -16.92
N LEU A 159 -8.81 -13.24 -16.63
CA LEU A 159 -8.14 -11.95 -16.65
C LEU A 159 -6.87 -12.08 -17.48
N VAL A 160 -6.61 -11.07 -18.32
CA VAL A 160 -5.34 -10.88 -19.02
C VAL A 160 -4.68 -9.63 -18.51
N CYS A 161 -3.45 -9.74 -18.03
CA CYS A 161 -2.70 -8.61 -17.54
C CYS A 161 -1.23 -8.67 -17.96
N GLN A 162 -0.57 -7.53 -17.87
CA GLN A 162 0.86 -7.37 -18.05
C GLN A 162 1.53 -7.33 -16.69
N LYS A 163 2.58 -8.12 -16.52
CA LYS A 163 3.40 -8.20 -15.32
C LYS A 163 4.82 -7.79 -15.65
N GLU A 164 5.44 -7.03 -14.77
CA GLU A 164 6.86 -6.67 -14.88
C GLU A 164 7.76 -7.82 -14.42
N ILE A 165 8.85 -8.02 -15.15
CA ILE A 165 9.91 -8.95 -14.85
C ILE A 165 11.26 -8.28 -15.12
N ASP A 166 12.35 -8.88 -14.65
CA ASP A 166 13.69 -8.38 -14.95
C ASP A 166 13.93 -8.35 -16.47
N GLY A 167 14.24 -7.16 -16.98
CA GLY A 167 14.54 -6.94 -18.40
C GLY A 167 13.32 -6.81 -19.32
N GLY A 168 12.08 -6.75 -18.79
CA GLY A 168 10.91 -6.55 -19.65
C GLY A 168 9.59 -6.79 -18.96
N SER A 169 8.59 -7.21 -19.75
CA SER A 169 7.25 -7.54 -19.24
C SER A 169 6.70 -8.77 -19.94
N VAL A 170 5.78 -9.48 -19.26
CA VAL A 170 5.07 -10.64 -19.80
C VAL A 170 3.57 -10.44 -19.71
N SER A 171 2.84 -10.90 -20.73
CA SER A 171 1.38 -10.99 -20.65
C SER A 171 1.00 -12.34 -20.05
N VAL A 172 0.11 -12.29 -19.05
CA VAL A 172 -0.36 -13.47 -18.32
C VAL A 172 -1.88 -13.54 -18.42
N GLU A 173 -2.42 -14.71 -18.78
CA GLU A 173 -3.84 -15.03 -18.63
C GLU A 173 -4.01 -15.88 -17.37
N VAL A 174 -4.97 -15.52 -16.51
CA VAL A 174 -5.26 -16.21 -15.25
C VAL A 174 -6.75 -16.37 -15.06
N SER A 175 -7.15 -17.45 -14.37
CA SER A 175 -8.55 -17.67 -14.00
C SER A 175 -8.95 -16.87 -12.77
N LEU A 176 -10.21 -16.40 -12.75
CA LEU A 176 -10.84 -15.78 -11.57
C LEU A 176 -11.35 -16.87 -10.59
N PRO A 177 -11.34 -16.62 -9.28
CA PRO A 177 -10.86 -15.40 -8.63
C PRO A 177 -9.33 -15.30 -8.58
N VAL A 178 -8.83 -14.07 -8.60
CA VAL A 178 -7.39 -13.80 -8.51
C VAL A 178 -7.11 -12.55 -7.68
N LEU A 179 -5.98 -12.53 -6.96
CA LEU A 179 -5.46 -11.36 -6.27
C LEU A 179 -4.31 -10.74 -7.09
N ILE A 180 -4.34 -9.41 -7.21
CA ILE A 180 -3.35 -8.61 -7.95
C ILE A 180 -2.72 -7.59 -7.02
N THR A 181 -1.38 -7.48 -7.06
CA THR A 181 -0.67 -6.40 -6.39
C THR A 181 -0.30 -5.29 -7.37
N CYS A 182 -0.64 -4.05 -7.02
CA CYS A 182 -0.55 -2.86 -7.87
C CYS A 182 0.70 -2.04 -7.51
N PRO A 183 1.67 -1.89 -8.44
CA PRO A 183 2.77 -0.94 -8.32
C PRO A 183 2.31 0.49 -8.62
N ASP A 184 3.14 1.48 -8.30
CA ASP A 184 2.91 2.91 -8.53
C ASP A 184 2.85 3.32 -10.01
N ALA A 185 3.41 2.50 -10.90
CA ALA A 185 3.39 2.75 -12.34
C ALA A 185 2.11 2.25 -13.06
N MET A 186 1.14 1.66 -12.33
CA MET A 186 -0.03 1.02 -12.94
C MET A 186 -1.02 2.01 -13.55
N ASN A 187 -1.26 3.11 -12.87
CA ASN A 187 -2.23 4.13 -13.26
C ASN A 187 -1.95 5.47 -12.56
N GLU A 188 -2.82 6.46 -12.74
CA GLU A 188 -2.83 7.72 -12.00
C GLU A 188 -4.10 7.76 -11.15
N PRO A 189 -4.01 7.70 -9.81
CA PRO A 189 -5.16 7.75 -8.93
C PRO A 189 -5.93 9.07 -9.05
N ARG A 190 -7.25 8.98 -9.13
CA ARG A 190 -8.13 10.16 -9.18
C ARG A 190 -8.24 10.83 -7.83
N TYR A 191 -8.35 12.15 -7.85
CA TYR A 191 -8.67 12.91 -6.65
C TYR A 191 -10.18 12.87 -6.36
N ALA A 192 -10.52 12.71 -5.07
CA ALA A 192 -11.91 12.79 -4.65
C ALA A 192 -12.42 14.24 -4.72
N SER A 193 -13.52 14.47 -5.42
CA SER A 193 -14.19 15.78 -5.42
C SER A 193 -14.88 16.06 -4.09
N VAL A 194 -15.04 17.34 -3.72
CA VAL A 194 -15.75 17.72 -2.47
C VAL A 194 -17.15 17.08 -2.37
N PRO A 195 -17.99 17.07 -3.45
CA PRO A 195 -19.27 16.36 -3.40
C PRO A 195 -19.13 14.86 -3.12
N ASN A 196 -18.09 14.21 -3.65
CA ASN A 196 -17.87 12.78 -3.43
C ASN A 196 -17.41 12.49 -1.99
N ILE A 197 -16.61 13.36 -1.39
CA ILE A 197 -16.24 13.28 0.04
C ILE A 197 -17.49 13.34 0.93
N MET A 198 -18.43 14.23 0.61
CA MET A 198 -19.69 14.33 1.35
C MET A 198 -20.58 13.08 1.16
N LYS A 199 -20.61 12.52 -0.05
CA LYS A 199 -21.36 11.28 -0.34
C LYS A 199 -20.75 10.06 0.32
N ALA A 200 -19.42 9.98 0.40
CA ALA A 200 -18.69 8.85 1.00
C ALA A 200 -19.14 8.55 2.43
N LYS A 201 -19.42 9.60 3.22
CA LYS A 201 -19.89 9.47 4.61
C LYS A 201 -21.26 8.76 4.74
N ARG A 202 -22.00 8.61 3.65
CA ARG A 202 -23.33 7.97 3.61
C ARG A 202 -23.29 6.58 2.97
N LYS A 203 -22.14 6.18 2.41
CA LYS A 203 -21.98 4.86 1.79
C LYS A 203 -21.93 3.78 2.88
N PRO A 204 -22.37 2.55 2.57
CA PRO A 204 -22.35 1.45 3.53
C PRO A 204 -20.92 1.15 3.99
N MET A 205 -20.76 1.02 5.32
CA MET A 205 -19.52 0.56 5.94
C MET A 205 -19.90 -0.45 7.02
N LYS A 206 -19.52 -1.72 6.79
CA LYS A 206 -19.67 -2.80 7.78
C LYS A 206 -18.48 -2.73 8.73
N ILE A 207 -18.75 -2.72 10.03
CA ILE A 207 -17.72 -2.84 11.06
C ILE A 207 -17.77 -4.26 11.60
N VAL A 208 -16.61 -4.93 11.63
CA VAL A 208 -16.42 -6.27 12.18
C VAL A 208 -15.55 -6.16 13.41
N SER A 209 -16.07 -6.57 14.56
CA SER A 209 -15.28 -6.65 15.79
C SER A 209 -14.41 -7.91 15.77
N LEU A 210 -13.22 -7.87 16.38
CA LEU A 210 -12.45 -9.09 16.61
C LEU A 210 -13.14 -10.08 17.54
N ASP A 211 -14.13 -9.64 18.32
CA ASP A 211 -14.92 -10.52 19.15
C ASP A 211 -15.88 -11.41 18.33
N ASP A 212 -16.20 -10.99 17.09
CA ASP A 212 -17.02 -11.75 16.15
C ASP A 212 -16.21 -12.71 15.28
N VAL A 213 -14.86 -12.73 15.41
CA VAL A 213 -13.97 -13.54 14.58
C VAL A 213 -13.76 -14.91 15.23
N ASP A 214 -13.98 -15.97 14.46
CA ASP A 214 -13.60 -17.34 14.86
C ASP A 214 -12.11 -17.59 14.65
N PHE A 215 -11.31 -17.25 15.64
CA PHE A 215 -9.85 -17.44 15.63
C PHE A 215 -9.44 -18.91 15.49
N GLY A 216 -10.28 -19.84 15.97
CA GLY A 216 -10.03 -21.27 15.86
C GLY A 216 -9.98 -21.74 14.41
N SER A 217 -10.91 -21.30 13.59
CA SER A 217 -10.95 -21.60 12.16
C SER A 217 -9.75 -21.03 11.39
N LEU A 218 -9.16 -19.92 11.88
CA LEU A 218 -8.01 -19.29 11.29
C LEU A 218 -6.67 -19.96 11.68
N GLY A 219 -6.71 -20.90 12.64
CA GLY A 219 -5.51 -21.55 13.18
C GLY A 219 -4.54 -20.57 13.85
N ILE A 220 -5.09 -19.51 14.47
CA ILE A 220 -4.38 -18.53 15.31
C ILE A 220 -5.16 -18.31 16.60
N SER A 221 -4.51 -17.82 17.65
CA SER A 221 -5.20 -17.42 18.88
C SER A 221 -5.54 -15.91 18.85
N ARG A 222 -6.53 -15.50 19.63
CA ARG A 222 -6.83 -14.07 19.83
C ARG A 222 -5.60 -13.31 20.34
N ASP A 223 -4.77 -13.94 21.17
CA ASP A 223 -3.55 -13.35 21.71
C ASP A 223 -2.43 -13.14 20.67
N ALA A 224 -2.59 -13.68 19.45
CA ALA A 224 -1.69 -13.40 18.36
C ALA A 224 -1.86 -11.96 17.79
N VAL A 225 -2.96 -11.31 18.13
CA VAL A 225 -3.22 -9.92 17.73
C VAL A 225 -2.51 -8.97 18.68
N GLY A 226 -1.85 -7.96 18.12
CA GLY A 226 -1.12 -6.93 18.85
C GLY A 226 0.32 -7.29 19.14
N LYS A 227 1.03 -6.36 19.76
CA LYS A 227 2.49 -6.42 19.99
C LYS A 227 2.95 -7.67 20.78
N SER A 228 2.15 -8.12 21.75
CA SER A 228 2.51 -9.28 22.58
C SER A 228 2.52 -10.60 21.81
N GLY A 229 1.64 -10.73 20.82
CA GLY A 229 1.48 -11.95 20.03
C GLY A 229 2.30 -11.97 18.74
N ALA A 230 2.89 -10.84 18.33
CA ALA A 230 3.67 -10.77 17.12
C ALA A 230 4.91 -11.67 17.16
N LYS A 231 5.13 -12.45 16.11
CA LYS A 231 6.31 -13.30 15.96
C LYS A 231 7.57 -12.49 15.67
N ILE A 232 7.41 -11.37 14.96
CA ILE A 232 8.48 -10.41 14.68
C ILE A 232 8.44 -9.35 15.76
N LYS A 233 9.60 -9.13 16.43
CA LYS A 233 9.71 -8.13 17.51
C LYS A 233 10.72 -7.08 17.13
N THR A 234 10.34 -5.82 17.26
CA THR A 234 11.26 -4.69 17.16
C THR A 234 12.15 -4.69 18.40
N VAL A 235 13.46 -4.78 18.19
CA VAL A 235 14.46 -4.76 19.27
C VAL A 235 14.85 -3.34 19.63
N SER A 236 15.10 -2.50 18.62
CA SER A 236 15.40 -1.09 18.77
C SER A 236 15.04 -0.33 17.50
N LEU A 237 14.68 0.93 17.66
CA LEU A 237 14.49 1.89 16.57
C LEU A 237 15.46 3.05 16.77
N GLU A 238 16.10 3.47 15.70
CA GLU A 238 16.99 4.62 15.67
C GLU A 238 16.66 5.49 14.46
N VAL A 239 16.67 6.80 14.65
CA VAL A 239 16.59 7.75 13.53
C VAL A 239 18.00 7.86 12.95
N PRO A 240 18.22 7.49 11.68
CA PRO A 240 19.56 7.57 11.10
C PRO A 240 20.04 9.02 11.05
N GLU A 241 21.22 9.27 11.61
CA GLU A 241 21.90 10.54 11.45
C GLU A 241 22.57 10.59 10.07
N VAL A 242 21.96 11.36 9.16
CA VAL A 242 22.52 11.55 7.82
C VAL A 242 23.42 12.78 7.86
N GLU A 243 24.72 12.57 8.01
CA GLU A 243 25.70 13.61 7.73
C GLU A 243 25.76 13.90 6.24
N ARG A 244 25.11 14.98 5.81
CA ARG A 244 25.24 15.46 4.43
C ARG A 244 26.51 16.28 4.31
N LYS A 245 27.55 15.73 3.71
CA LYS A 245 28.76 16.47 3.32
C LYS A 245 28.44 17.33 2.08
N LEU A 246 27.93 18.53 2.33
CA LEU A 246 27.71 19.48 1.25
C LEU A 246 29.06 20.07 0.79
N ARG A 247 29.38 19.91 -0.49
CA ARG A 247 30.49 20.58 -1.14
C ARG A 247 29.95 21.42 -2.30
N ILE A 248 30.14 22.73 -2.21
CA ILE A 248 29.70 23.64 -3.25
C ILE A 248 30.90 23.88 -4.18
N ILE A 249 30.73 23.52 -5.44
CA ILE A 249 31.68 23.84 -6.50
C ILE A 249 31.24 25.18 -7.06
N LYS A 250 31.99 26.23 -6.74
CA LYS A 250 31.69 27.58 -7.24
C LYS A 250 32.27 27.74 -8.63
N GLY A 251 31.47 28.20 -9.60
CA GLY A 251 31.91 28.98 -10.72
C GLY A 251 32.40 30.37 -10.28
N SER A 252 32.43 31.36 -11.13
CA SER A 252 32.77 32.72 -10.74
C SER A 252 31.68 33.36 -9.88
N ASP A 253 32.04 34.29 -8.96
CA ASP A 253 31.11 35.10 -8.17
C ASP A 253 30.42 36.20 -9.03
N GLU A 254 30.71 36.29 -10.33
CA GLU A 254 30.15 37.28 -11.24
C GLU A 254 28.85 36.75 -11.92
N ALA A 255 27.91 37.66 -12.16
CA ALA A 255 26.62 37.36 -12.77
C ALA A 255 26.71 36.82 -14.22
N THR A 256 27.87 36.90 -14.83
CA THR A 256 28.18 36.37 -16.17
C THR A 256 29.30 35.33 -16.07
N VAL A 257 28.94 34.06 -15.98
CA VAL A 257 29.92 32.96 -15.99
C VAL A 257 30.40 32.74 -17.42
N LYS A 258 31.70 32.79 -17.65
CA LYS A 258 32.30 32.46 -18.96
C LYS A 258 32.27 30.95 -19.20
N GLY A 259 32.11 30.54 -20.47
CA GLY A 259 31.97 29.12 -20.81
C GLY A 259 33.13 28.24 -20.34
N ASP A 260 34.33 28.77 -20.27
CA ASP A 260 35.54 28.04 -19.81
C ASP A 260 35.49 27.72 -18.30
N GLU A 261 34.96 28.62 -17.48
CA GLU A 261 34.79 28.43 -16.01
C GLU A 261 33.72 27.39 -15.70
N ILE A 262 32.63 27.34 -16.50
CA ILE A 262 31.61 26.29 -16.40
C ILE A 262 32.22 24.92 -16.72
N ALA A 263 33.08 24.86 -17.76
CA ALA A 263 33.74 23.63 -18.18
C ALA A 263 34.73 23.10 -17.12
N GLU A 264 35.43 23.98 -16.43
CA GLU A 264 36.32 23.59 -15.32
C GLU A 264 35.54 23.10 -14.09
N SER A 265 34.52 23.83 -13.69
CA SER A 265 33.61 23.41 -12.57
C SER A 265 32.93 22.06 -12.86
N ALA A 266 32.51 21.83 -14.09
CA ALA A 266 31.96 20.55 -14.52
C ALA A 266 32.99 19.40 -14.47
N LYS A 267 34.24 19.64 -14.87
CA LYS A 267 35.33 18.66 -14.76
C LYS A 267 35.65 18.33 -13.31
N GLU A 268 35.67 19.34 -12.43
CA GLU A 268 35.86 19.14 -10.99
C GLU A 268 34.73 18.32 -10.39
N LEU A 269 33.48 18.63 -10.75
CA LEU A 269 32.32 17.86 -10.30
C LEU A 269 32.44 16.38 -10.70
N VAL A 270 32.72 16.10 -11.97
CA VAL A 270 32.88 14.73 -12.47
C VAL A 270 34.02 14.00 -11.73
N LYS A 271 35.13 14.69 -11.47
CA LYS A 271 36.26 14.12 -10.72
C LYS A 271 35.82 13.75 -9.29
N LEU A 272 35.13 14.64 -8.61
CA LEU A 272 34.63 14.38 -7.24
C LEU A 272 33.61 13.25 -7.19
N LEU A 273 32.69 13.19 -8.15
CA LEU A 273 31.71 12.09 -8.24
C LEU A 273 32.40 10.74 -8.48
N ARG A 274 33.52 10.73 -9.25
CA ARG A 274 34.29 9.50 -9.53
C ARG A 274 35.22 9.11 -8.39
N ASP A 275 36.04 10.05 -7.90
CA ASP A 275 37.16 9.74 -7.00
C ASP A 275 36.72 9.73 -5.52
N ASP A 276 35.86 10.68 -5.11
CA ASP A 276 35.41 10.84 -3.73
C ASP A 276 34.10 10.08 -3.46
N ALA A 277 33.07 10.35 -4.27
CA ALA A 277 31.74 9.78 -4.04
C ALA A 277 31.59 8.37 -4.64
N LYS A 278 32.39 8.00 -5.64
CA LYS A 278 32.39 6.68 -6.32
C LYS A 278 31.03 6.26 -6.86
N VAL A 279 30.29 7.23 -7.41
CA VAL A 279 28.92 7.01 -7.95
C VAL A 279 28.88 6.96 -9.48
N ILE A 280 29.99 7.31 -10.14
CA ILE A 280 30.18 7.20 -11.59
C ILE A 280 31.56 6.60 -11.94
#